data_7753ac2d7fd6e31fbb029d8bc6d79e0f
#
_entry.id   7753ac2d7fd6e31fbb029d8bc6d79e0f
#
_cell.length_a   1.000
_cell.length_b   1.000
_cell.length_c   1.000
_cell.angle_alpha   90.00
_cell.angle_beta   90.00
_cell.angle_gamma   90.00
#
_symmetry.space_group_name_H-M   'P 1'
#
loop_
_entity.id
_entity.type
_entity.pdbx_description
1 polymer ?
#
loop_
_entity_poly.entity_id
_entity_poly.type
_entity_poly.pdbx_seq_one_letter_code
_entity_poly.pdbx_strand_id
1 'polypeptide(L)'
;SIVLLRKKGGLNVVKSGDIYVLNNTENLNIDKIAMAFRLNIKFYQNSENETDKKNYIALVTTQQDGEVSGYFKEWVNAGDLIKSIVNTDNLIKIIKAIDIPLDEFGLPKFKDLGDFQRAIYDYSKPFKTINILDLSKYLYGENNQSKIADNAKENQLVFKKKKKKNTRKWRGLITIKARIDGIELNVNYNKINDDEVEVTDDSIIIHSKQLAAKIRSQFLNESKHG
;
A
#
# COMPACT_ATOMS: atom_id res chain seq x y z
N SER A 1 -18.91 12.50 13.22
CA SER A 1 -18.99 11.76 11.94
C SER A 1 -20.32 12.02 11.28
N ILE A 2 -20.32 12.14 9.96
CA ILE A 2 -21.53 12.22 9.14
C ILE A 2 -21.56 10.99 8.23
N VAL A 3 -22.74 10.41 8.08
CA VAL A 3 -22.95 9.16 7.35
C VAL A 3 -24.04 9.39 6.31
N LEU A 4 -23.76 9.03 5.07
CA LEU A 4 -24.73 8.94 3.99
C LEU A 4 -25.27 7.51 3.92
N LEU A 5 -26.57 7.37 4.05
CA LEU A 5 -27.26 6.11 3.92
C LEU A 5 -27.86 5.95 2.50
N ARG A 6 -27.96 4.73 2.03
CA ARG A 6 -28.66 4.45 0.78
C ARG A 6 -30.16 4.42 1.02
N LYS A 7 -30.90 5.03 0.12
CA LYS A 7 -32.34 4.82 0.04
C LYS A 7 -32.63 3.41 -0.48
N LYS A 8 -33.59 2.75 0.09
CA LYS A 8 -34.14 1.47 -0.35
C LYS A 8 -35.59 1.70 -0.73
N GLY A 9 -35.93 1.56 -2.00
CA GLY A 9 -37.33 1.51 -2.44
C GLY A 9 -38.04 0.29 -1.84
N GLY A 10 -39.24 0.45 -1.40
CA GLY A 10 -40.09 -0.61 -0.90
C GLY A 10 -41.54 -0.39 -1.31
N LEU A 11 -42.31 -1.45 -1.32
CA LEU A 11 -43.76 -1.41 -1.49
C LEU A 11 -44.39 -1.71 -0.14
N ASN A 12 -45.19 -0.78 0.35
CA ASN A 12 -46.03 -1.02 1.53
C ASN A 12 -47.46 -1.25 1.11
N VAL A 13 -48.07 -2.28 1.68
CA VAL A 13 -49.50 -2.54 1.54
C VAL A 13 -50.24 -1.74 2.61
N VAL A 14 -51.04 -0.79 2.18
CA VAL A 14 -51.85 0.04 3.07
C VAL A 14 -53.31 -0.29 2.84
N LYS A 15 -54.06 -0.56 3.92
CA LYS A 15 -55.51 -0.76 3.86
C LYS A 15 -56.18 0.59 3.71
N SER A 16 -56.93 0.81 2.66
CA SER A 16 -57.70 2.00 2.42
C SER A 16 -59.18 1.61 2.26
N GLY A 17 -59.98 1.75 3.31
CA GLY A 17 -61.34 1.17 3.35
C GLY A 17 -61.29 -0.35 3.33
N ASP A 18 -62.04 -0.93 2.38
CA ASP A 18 -62.09 -2.41 2.19
C ASP A 18 -61.08 -2.95 1.16
N ILE A 19 -60.23 -2.11 0.62
CA ILE A 19 -59.23 -2.50 -0.35
C ILE A 19 -57.79 -2.30 0.17
N TYR A 20 -56.85 -3.11 -0.37
CA TYR A 20 -55.44 -2.94 -0.11
C TYR A 20 -54.77 -2.24 -1.28
N VAL A 21 -54.06 -1.16 -1.01
CA VAL A 21 -53.34 -0.36 -2.01
C VAL A 21 -51.84 -0.53 -1.78
N LEU A 22 -51.10 -0.70 -2.89
CA LEU A 22 -49.62 -0.71 -2.87
C LEU A 22 -49.12 0.72 -2.97
N ASN A 23 -48.46 1.19 -1.93
CA ASN A 23 -47.79 2.48 -1.91
C ASN A 23 -46.27 2.31 -2.03
N ASN A 24 -45.67 3.06 -2.92
CA ASN A 24 -44.21 3.20 -2.97
C ASN A 24 -43.71 3.92 -1.73
N THR A 25 -42.80 3.29 -1.01
CA THR A 25 -42.14 3.92 0.15
C THR A 25 -40.64 3.97 -0.09
N GLU A 26 -40.03 5.09 0.29
CA GLU A 26 -38.59 5.23 0.34
C GLU A 26 -38.14 5.09 1.79
N ASN A 27 -37.44 4.00 2.10
CA ASN A 27 -36.85 3.78 3.41
C ASN A 27 -35.34 3.99 3.38
N LEU A 28 -34.78 4.53 4.45
CA LEU A 28 -33.32 4.58 4.60
C LEU A 28 -32.80 3.18 4.98
N ASN A 29 -31.85 2.69 4.25
CA ASN A 29 -31.16 1.45 4.60
C ASN A 29 -30.08 1.76 5.62
N ILE A 30 -30.40 1.62 6.90
CA ILE A 30 -29.49 1.89 8.02
C ILE A 30 -28.34 0.86 8.13
N ASP A 31 -28.50 -0.32 7.52
CA ASP A 31 -27.49 -1.38 7.55
C ASP A 31 -26.39 -1.17 6.49
N LYS A 32 -26.61 -0.26 5.55
CA LYS A 32 -25.66 -0.01 4.44
C LYS A 32 -25.26 1.44 4.36
N ILE A 33 -24.10 1.73 4.91
CA ILE A 33 -23.43 3.02 4.75
C ILE A 33 -23.00 3.16 3.30
N ALA A 34 -23.48 4.20 2.61
CA ALA A 34 -23.01 4.50 1.25
C ALA A 34 -21.63 5.16 1.29
N MET A 35 -21.52 6.23 2.05
CA MET A 35 -20.29 6.97 2.29
C MET A 35 -20.34 7.61 3.67
N ALA A 36 -19.20 7.79 4.31
CA ALA A 36 -19.08 8.48 5.59
C ALA A 36 -17.77 9.27 5.65
N PHE A 37 -17.72 10.28 6.50
CA PHE A 37 -16.45 10.88 6.87
C PHE A 37 -16.34 11.05 8.40
N ARG A 38 -15.10 11.07 8.84
CA ARG A 38 -14.72 11.34 10.23
C ARG A 38 -13.69 12.45 10.24
N LEU A 39 -13.99 13.52 10.96
CA LEU A 39 -13.11 14.66 11.15
C LEU A 39 -12.42 14.56 12.51
N ASN A 40 -11.11 14.78 12.53
CA ASN A 40 -10.37 15.01 13.76
C ASN A 40 -10.41 16.51 14.08
N ILE A 41 -11.41 16.93 14.84
CA ILE A 41 -11.70 18.35 15.11
C ILE A 41 -10.50 19.06 15.74
N LYS A 42 -9.85 18.44 16.72
CA LYS A 42 -8.71 19.05 17.43
C LYS A 42 -7.56 19.43 16.48
N PHE A 43 -7.18 18.52 15.60
CA PHE A 43 -6.11 18.79 14.64
C PHE A 43 -6.58 19.70 13.51
N TYR A 44 -7.83 19.56 13.05
CA TYR A 44 -8.40 20.41 12.02
C TYR A 44 -8.42 21.89 12.42
N GLN A 45 -8.82 22.20 13.65
CA GLN A 45 -8.87 23.57 14.18
C GLN A 45 -7.49 24.17 14.38
N ASN A 46 -6.49 23.35 14.73
CA ASN A 46 -5.13 23.81 14.99
C ASN A 46 -4.27 23.87 13.71
N SER A 47 -4.82 23.53 12.55
CA SER A 47 -4.09 23.60 11.28
C SER A 47 -4.21 24.99 10.68
N GLU A 48 -3.07 25.58 10.33
CA GLU A 48 -2.99 26.96 9.84
C GLU A 48 -3.39 27.07 8.37
N ASN A 49 -3.23 26.01 7.59
CA ASN A 49 -3.51 26.02 6.16
C ASN A 49 -4.57 24.99 5.73
N GLU A 50 -5.28 25.29 4.64
CA GLU A 50 -6.37 24.46 4.11
C GLU A 50 -5.91 23.09 3.62
N THR A 51 -4.67 22.98 3.14
CA THR A 51 -4.11 21.71 2.68
C THR A 51 -3.92 20.75 3.85
N ASP A 52 -3.44 21.25 4.99
CA ASP A 52 -3.28 20.43 6.19
C ASP A 52 -4.63 20.04 6.80
N LYS A 53 -5.61 20.94 6.79
CA LYS A 53 -6.98 20.65 7.25
C LYS A 53 -7.57 19.43 6.54
N LYS A 54 -7.39 19.33 5.21
CA LYS A 54 -7.87 18.18 4.41
C LYS A 54 -7.27 16.83 4.84
N ASN A 55 -6.06 16.83 5.39
CA ASN A 55 -5.40 15.62 5.88
C ASN A 55 -6.02 15.02 7.14
N TYR A 56 -6.86 15.78 7.86
CA TYR A 56 -7.53 15.32 9.08
C TYR A 56 -8.96 14.81 8.84
N ILE A 57 -9.36 14.69 7.58
CA ILE A 57 -10.63 14.12 7.16
C ILE A 57 -10.41 12.70 6.67
N ALA A 58 -11.01 11.72 7.36
CA ALA A 58 -11.02 10.33 6.93
C ALA A 58 -12.33 10.01 6.22
N LEU A 59 -12.23 9.49 5.00
CA LEU A 59 -13.37 9.08 4.19
C LEU A 59 -13.54 7.56 4.22
N VAL A 60 -14.79 7.11 4.24
CA VAL A 60 -15.17 5.70 4.24
C VAL A 60 -16.23 5.47 3.16
N THR A 61 -16.08 4.40 2.39
CA THR A 61 -17.06 3.95 1.41
C THR A 61 -17.24 2.44 1.50
N THR A 62 -18.43 1.98 1.18
CA THR A 62 -18.75 0.55 1.03
C THR A 62 -18.79 0.12 -0.43
N GLN A 63 -18.44 0.99 -1.39
CA GLN A 63 -18.36 0.62 -2.79
C GLN A 63 -17.25 -0.40 -3.03
N GLN A 64 -17.48 -1.35 -3.92
CA GLN A 64 -16.54 -2.45 -4.19
C GLN A 64 -15.15 -1.98 -4.61
N ASP A 65 -15.06 -0.88 -5.35
CA ASP A 65 -13.79 -0.32 -5.82
C ASP A 65 -13.07 0.54 -4.76
N GLY A 66 -13.69 0.73 -3.60
CA GLY A 66 -13.13 1.54 -2.52
C GLY A 66 -13.03 3.03 -2.86
N GLU A 67 -13.68 3.49 -3.93
CA GLU A 67 -13.65 4.87 -4.36
C GLU A 67 -14.79 5.68 -3.74
N VAL A 68 -14.42 6.83 -3.19
CA VAL A 68 -15.37 7.82 -2.70
C VAL A 68 -15.72 8.75 -3.85
N SER A 69 -17.02 9.00 -4.06
CA SER A 69 -17.47 9.86 -5.18
C SER A 69 -16.88 11.28 -5.09
N GLY A 70 -16.62 11.88 -6.26
CA GLY A 70 -16.05 13.22 -6.36
C GLY A 70 -16.89 14.26 -5.63
N TYR A 71 -18.21 14.26 -5.86
CA TYR A 71 -19.12 15.20 -5.22
C TYR A 71 -19.11 15.10 -3.69
N PHE A 72 -18.92 13.90 -3.12
CA PHE A 72 -18.84 13.73 -1.68
C PHE A 72 -17.52 14.28 -1.12
N LYS A 73 -16.42 14.14 -1.87
CA LYS A 73 -15.12 14.74 -1.51
C LYS A 73 -15.21 16.27 -1.51
N GLU A 74 -15.79 16.86 -2.55
CA GLU A 74 -16.01 18.30 -2.64
C GLU A 74 -16.90 18.81 -1.50
N TRP A 75 -18.00 18.13 -1.26
CA TRP A 75 -18.96 18.51 -0.22
C TRP A 75 -18.33 18.53 1.18
N VAL A 76 -17.45 17.58 1.51
CA VAL A 76 -16.75 17.55 2.80
C VAL A 76 -15.42 18.30 2.77
N ASN A 77 -15.09 18.95 1.65
CA ASN A 77 -13.81 19.62 1.40
C ASN A 77 -12.59 18.72 1.70
N ALA A 78 -12.68 17.45 1.35
CA ALA A 78 -11.59 16.50 1.53
C ALA A 78 -10.63 16.55 0.34
N GLY A 79 -9.33 16.46 0.62
CA GLY A 79 -8.31 16.27 -0.41
C GLY A 79 -8.40 14.89 -1.06
N ASP A 80 -7.66 14.71 -2.15
CA ASP A 80 -7.57 13.42 -2.80
C ASP A 80 -7.01 12.35 -1.88
N LEU A 81 -7.69 11.20 -1.87
CA LEU A 81 -7.25 10.04 -1.14
C LEU A 81 -6.08 9.38 -1.87
N ILE A 82 -4.88 9.54 -1.34
CA ILE A 82 -3.77 8.74 -1.84
C ILE A 82 -4.01 7.31 -1.40
N LYS A 83 -4.32 6.42 -2.33
CA LYS A 83 -4.53 4.98 -2.07
C LYS A 83 -3.30 4.39 -1.36
N SER A 84 -3.48 3.49 -0.40
CA SER A 84 -2.35 2.89 0.34
C SER A 84 -1.35 2.16 -0.58
N ILE A 85 -1.82 1.67 -1.73
CA ILE A 85 -0.99 1.09 -2.78
C ILE A 85 -0.07 2.14 -3.39
N VAL A 86 -0.60 3.25 -3.89
CA VAL A 86 0.17 4.36 -4.49
C VAL A 86 1.19 4.92 -3.50
N ASN A 87 0.77 5.09 -2.29
CA ASN A 87 1.64 5.51 -1.21
C ASN A 87 2.80 4.53 -0.95
N THR A 88 2.54 3.21 -0.96
CA THR A 88 3.57 2.20 -0.75
C THR A 88 4.53 2.16 -1.94
N ASP A 89 4.00 2.24 -3.17
CA ASP A 89 4.81 2.28 -4.39
C ASP A 89 5.72 3.53 -4.42
N ASN A 90 5.20 4.70 -4.05
CA ASN A 90 5.99 5.93 -3.96
C ASN A 90 7.12 5.80 -2.93
N LEU A 91 6.85 5.24 -1.75
CA LEU A 91 7.89 5.02 -0.75
C LEU A 91 8.96 4.03 -1.24
N ILE A 92 8.56 2.96 -1.93
CA ILE A 92 9.51 2.02 -2.53
C ILE A 92 10.38 2.71 -3.59
N LYS A 93 9.80 3.58 -4.42
CA LYS A 93 10.57 4.38 -5.40
C LYS A 93 11.59 5.27 -4.72
N ILE A 94 11.20 5.97 -3.65
CA ILE A 94 12.11 6.83 -2.87
C ILE A 94 13.26 6.00 -2.29
N ILE A 95 12.95 4.86 -1.65
CA ILE A 95 13.96 3.98 -1.04
C ILE A 95 14.96 3.45 -2.07
N LYS A 96 14.51 3.22 -3.30
CA LYS A 96 15.39 2.77 -4.39
C LYS A 96 16.24 3.89 -4.99
N ALA A 97 15.85 5.14 -4.82
CA ALA A 97 16.53 6.31 -5.37
C ALA A 97 17.41 7.04 -4.34
N ILE A 98 17.17 6.81 -3.05
CA ILE A 98 17.92 7.50 -2.00
C ILE A 98 19.26 6.82 -1.73
N ASP A 99 20.26 7.61 -1.42
CA ASP A 99 21.61 7.11 -1.15
C ASP A 99 21.67 6.23 0.09
N ILE A 100 22.52 5.20 0.03
CA ILE A 100 22.83 4.36 1.17
C ILE A 100 23.49 5.24 2.25
N PRO A 101 23.00 5.16 3.52
CA PRO A 101 23.59 5.97 4.59
C PRO A 101 25.03 5.58 4.84
N LEU A 102 25.85 6.60 5.17
CA LEU A 102 27.21 6.41 5.59
C LEU A 102 27.28 6.29 7.12
N ASP A 103 28.29 5.59 7.60
CA ASP A 103 28.65 5.52 9.02
C ASP A 103 29.43 6.79 9.47
N GLU A 104 29.92 6.78 10.72
CA GLU A 104 30.70 7.87 11.29
C GLU A 104 32.08 8.07 10.63
N PHE A 105 32.57 7.07 9.89
CA PHE A 105 33.83 7.10 9.15
C PHE A 105 33.64 7.47 7.66
N GLY A 106 32.39 7.73 7.22
CA GLY A 106 32.06 8.03 5.84
C GLY A 106 31.98 6.81 4.92
N LEU A 107 31.96 5.60 5.49
CA LEU A 107 31.81 4.36 4.73
C LEU A 107 30.32 3.95 4.63
N PRO A 108 29.91 3.24 3.57
CA PRO A 108 28.55 2.75 3.46
C PRO A 108 28.15 1.87 4.65
N LYS A 109 27.07 2.25 5.34
CA LYS A 109 26.55 1.51 6.51
C LYS A 109 26.00 0.13 6.16
N PHE A 110 25.67 -0.11 4.91
CA PHE A 110 25.15 -1.37 4.37
C PHE A 110 26.04 -1.81 3.22
N LYS A 111 26.24 -3.11 3.10
CA LYS A 111 27.12 -3.74 2.09
C LYS A 111 26.73 -3.35 0.66
N ASP A 112 25.43 -3.35 0.39
CA ASP A 112 24.87 -3.02 -0.90
C ASP A 112 23.41 -2.53 -0.78
N LEU A 113 22.79 -2.22 -1.92
CA LEU A 113 21.40 -1.76 -1.97
C LEU A 113 20.41 -2.80 -1.44
N GLY A 114 20.68 -4.09 -1.61
CA GLY A 114 19.82 -5.16 -1.13
C GLY A 114 19.82 -5.27 0.39
N ASP A 115 21.00 -5.22 1.01
CA ASP A 115 21.12 -5.16 2.47
C ASP A 115 20.42 -3.93 3.05
N PHE A 116 20.57 -2.79 2.41
CA PHE A 116 19.86 -1.57 2.78
C PHE A 116 18.33 -1.75 2.70
N GLN A 117 17.81 -2.28 1.61
CA GLN A 117 16.40 -2.53 1.42
C GLN A 117 15.87 -3.58 2.41
N ARG A 118 16.67 -4.59 2.72
CA ARG A 118 16.36 -5.60 3.72
C ARG A 118 16.26 -5.01 5.12
N ALA A 119 17.21 -4.18 5.52
CA ALA A 119 17.18 -3.49 6.81
C ALA A 119 15.89 -2.65 6.96
N ILE A 120 15.48 -1.95 5.91
CA ILE A 120 14.21 -1.21 5.88
C ILE A 120 13.01 -2.14 6.01
N TYR A 121 13.01 -3.25 5.29
CA TYR A 121 11.94 -4.24 5.35
C TYR A 121 11.82 -4.83 6.76
N ASP A 122 12.92 -5.27 7.36
CA ASP A 122 12.95 -5.90 8.68
C ASP A 122 12.58 -4.91 9.79
N TYR A 123 13.10 -3.69 9.76
CA TYR A 123 12.67 -2.61 10.66
C TYR A 123 11.16 -2.39 10.62
N SER A 124 10.60 -2.35 9.42
CA SER A 124 9.18 -2.08 9.22
C SER A 124 8.25 -3.27 9.46
N LYS A 125 8.79 -4.49 9.49
CA LYS A 125 8.01 -5.75 9.56
C LYS A 125 7.01 -5.79 10.71
N PRO A 126 7.34 -5.44 11.95
CA PRO A 126 6.41 -5.47 13.08
C PRO A 126 5.32 -4.41 13.01
N PHE A 127 5.48 -3.36 12.20
CA PHE A 127 4.56 -2.24 12.17
C PHE A 127 3.49 -2.37 11.10
N LYS A 128 2.21 -2.18 11.46
CA LYS A 128 1.12 -2.02 10.48
C LYS A 128 1.20 -0.69 9.74
N THR A 129 1.75 0.32 10.39
CA THR A 129 1.89 1.70 9.89
C THR A 129 3.34 2.12 9.95
N ILE A 130 3.88 2.61 8.85
CA ILE A 130 5.25 3.14 8.78
C ILE A 130 5.20 4.64 9.04
N ASN A 131 5.98 5.11 10.00
CA ASN A 131 6.29 6.52 10.19
C ASN A 131 7.60 6.83 9.46
N ILE A 132 7.54 7.76 8.51
CA ILE A 132 8.68 8.08 7.65
C ILE A 132 9.79 8.77 8.42
N LEU A 133 9.46 9.59 9.42
CA LEU A 133 10.45 10.27 10.24
C LEU A 133 11.23 9.26 11.11
N ASP A 134 10.51 8.30 11.73
CA ASP A 134 11.14 7.25 12.54
C ASP A 134 12.01 6.33 11.68
N LEU A 135 11.55 6.00 10.46
CA LEU A 135 12.33 5.24 9.50
C LEU A 135 13.59 6.00 9.07
N SER A 136 13.46 7.29 8.76
CA SER A 136 14.59 8.13 8.38
C SER A 136 15.62 8.25 9.51
N LYS A 137 15.15 8.43 10.74
CA LYS A 137 15.97 8.45 11.95
C LYS A 137 16.73 7.13 12.16
N TYR A 138 16.04 6.00 11.99
CA TYR A 138 16.66 4.68 12.09
C TYR A 138 17.81 4.48 11.08
N LEU A 139 17.62 4.94 9.84
CA LEU A 139 18.59 4.76 8.77
C LEU A 139 19.75 5.76 8.84
N TYR A 140 19.44 7.04 9.01
CA TYR A 140 20.36 8.17 8.83
C TYR A 140 20.73 8.88 10.14
N GLY A 141 20.17 8.44 11.28
CA GLY A 141 20.40 9.06 12.59
C GLY A 141 19.46 10.22 12.92
N GLU A 142 19.55 10.67 14.18
CA GLU A 142 18.67 11.72 14.77
C GLU A 142 18.63 13.00 13.94
N ASN A 143 19.79 13.47 13.48
CA ASN A 143 19.91 14.75 12.78
C ASN A 143 19.36 14.72 11.33
N ASN A 144 19.03 13.52 10.82
CA ASN A 144 18.59 13.31 9.43
C ASN A 144 17.19 12.72 9.33
N GLN A 145 16.35 12.95 10.33
CA GLN A 145 15.00 12.40 10.38
C GLN A 145 14.07 12.87 9.24
N SER A 146 14.40 13.95 8.54
CA SER A 146 13.61 14.43 7.39
C SER A 146 14.11 13.89 6.04
N LYS A 147 15.27 13.25 5.96
CA LYS A 147 15.96 12.91 4.70
C LYS A 147 15.09 12.18 3.68
N ILE A 148 14.32 11.17 4.10
CA ILE A 148 13.39 10.45 3.22
C ILE A 148 12.26 11.39 2.74
N ALA A 149 11.76 12.25 3.62
CA ALA A 149 10.69 13.20 3.29
C ALA A 149 11.18 14.29 2.34
N ASP A 150 12.41 14.75 2.50
CA ASP A 150 13.01 15.77 1.64
C ASP A 150 13.32 15.21 0.25
N ASN A 151 13.89 14.00 0.17
CA ASN A 151 14.09 13.31 -1.10
C ASN A 151 12.76 13.08 -1.86
N ALA A 152 11.68 12.79 -1.14
CA ALA A 152 10.37 12.67 -1.76
C ALA A 152 9.86 13.99 -2.36
N LYS A 153 10.10 15.12 -1.70
CA LYS A 153 9.73 16.45 -2.23
C LYS A 153 10.53 16.77 -3.49
N GLU A 154 11.82 16.51 -3.47
CA GLU A 154 12.71 16.72 -4.63
C GLU A 154 12.26 15.90 -5.84
N ASN A 155 11.82 14.67 -5.62
CA ASN A 155 11.30 13.79 -6.66
C ASN A 155 9.80 13.97 -6.95
N GLN A 156 9.14 14.99 -6.39
CA GLN A 156 7.71 15.30 -6.55
C GLN A 156 6.78 14.11 -6.18
N LEU A 157 7.24 13.24 -5.28
CA LEU A 157 6.50 12.07 -4.84
C LEU A 157 5.66 12.40 -3.60
N VAL A 158 4.35 12.40 -3.76
CA VAL A 158 3.41 12.69 -2.66
C VAL A 158 3.22 11.44 -1.80
N PHE A 159 3.43 11.58 -0.49
CA PHE A 159 3.08 10.55 0.48
C PHE A 159 2.72 11.14 1.86
N LYS A 160 2.05 10.35 2.70
CA LYS A 160 1.71 10.75 4.07
C LYS A 160 2.82 10.37 5.05
N LYS A 161 3.14 11.23 6.02
CA LYS A 161 4.17 10.98 7.06
C LYS A 161 3.91 9.70 7.86
N LYS A 162 2.65 9.31 8.11
CA LYS A 162 2.24 8.04 8.72
C LYS A 162 1.37 7.25 7.76
N LYS A 163 1.67 5.97 7.54
CA LYS A 163 1.10 5.15 6.49
C LYS A 163 0.77 3.75 6.90
N LYS A 164 -0.45 3.30 6.53
CA LYS A 164 -0.75 1.87 6.50
C LYS A 164 0.04 1.21 5.36
N LYS A 165 0.84 0.21 5.69
CA LYS A 165 1.68 -0.54 4.77
C LYS A 165 0.83 -1.52 3.97
N ASN A 166 0.95 -1.52 2.64
CA ASN A 166 0.47 -2.63 1.82
C ASN A 166 1.53 -3.73 1.83
N THR A 167 1.30 -4.77 2.61
CA THR A 167 2.28 -5.84 2.86
C THR A 167 2.71 -6.57 1.57
N ARG A 168 1.78 -6.77 0.62
CA ARG A 168 2.10 -7.43 -0.66
C ARG A 168 3.07 -6.59 -1.49
N LYS A 169 2.81 -5.29 -1.61
CA LYS A 169 3.70 -4.36 -2.32
C LYS A 169 5.03 -4.17 -1.60
N TRP A 170 4.98 -4.11 -0.26
CA TRP A 170 6.17 -3.91 0.56
C TRP A 170 7.20 -5.04 0.43
N ARG A 171 6.75 -6.28 0.22
CA ARG A 171 7.64 -7.40 -0.13
C ARG A 171 8.45 -7.15 -1.39
N GLY A 172 8.00 -6.29 -2.28
CA GLY A 172 8.73 -5.88 -3.48
C GLY A 172 10.05 -5.15 -3.20
N LEU A 173 10.30 -4.69 -1.96
CA LEU A 173 11.61 -4.13 -1.58
C LEU A 173 12.71 -5.20 -1.59
N ILE A 174 12.38 -6.41 -1.14
CA ILE A 174 13.34 -7.51 -0.96
C ILE A 174 13.20 -8.58 -2.07
N THR A 175 12.54 -8.25 -3.16
CA THR A 175 12.28 -9.19 -4.24
C THR A 175 12.81 -8.63 -5.55
N ILE A 176 13.68 -9.39 -6.20
CA ILE A 176 14.16 -9.14 -7.56
C ILE A 176 13.23 -9.84 -8.54
N LYS A 177 12.78 -9.10 -9.55
CA LYS A 177 11.92 -9.61 -10.62
C LYS A 177 12.60 -9.35 -11.96
N ALA A 178 12.72 -10.40 -12.74
CA ALA A 178 13.18 -10.33 -14.11
C ALA A 178 12.23 -11.14 -14.99
N ARG A 179 11.95 -10.65 -16.19
CA ARG A 179 11.15 -11.37 -17.19
C ARG A 179 11.75 -11.14 -18.56
N ILE A 180 12.02 -12.22 -19.26
CA ILE A 180 12.53 -12.23 -20.64
C ILE A 180 12.04 -13.49 -21.35
N ASP A 181 11.54 -13.38 -22.55
CA ASP A 181 11.22 -14.47 -23.48
C ASP A 181 10.46 -15.67 -22.86
N GLY A 182 9.42 -15.37 -22.08
CA GLY A 182 8.60 -16.39 -21.42
C GLY A 182 9.17 -16.92 -20.10
N ILE A 183 10.38 -16.52 -19.74
CA ILE A 183 10.98 -16.83 -18.42
C ILE A 183 10.66 -15.69 -17.47
N GLU A 184 10.05 -16.02 -16.34
CA GLU A 184 9.81 -15.08 -15.24
C GLU A 184 10.53 -15.58 -13.98
N LEU A 185 11.47 -14.77 -13.49
CA LEU A 185 12.17 -15.01 -12.24
C LEU A 185 11.66 -14.06 -11.18
N ASN A 186 11.35 -14.59 -10.00
CA ASN A 186 10.91 -13.82 -8.84
C ASN A 186 11.63 -14.36 -7.61
N VAL A 187 12.74 -13.73 -7.25
CA VAL A 187 13.66 -14.20 -6.22
C VAL A 187 13.71 -13.22 -5.06
N ASN A 188 13.67 -13.74 -3.83
CA ASN A 188 13.98 -12.93 -2.66
C ASN A 188 15.49 -12.66 -2.63
N TYR A 189 15.86 -11.40 -2.37
CA TYR A 189 17.25 -10.94 -2.33
C TYR A 189 18.14 -11.81 -1.42
N ASN A 190 17.59 -12.29 -0.30
CA ASN A 190 18.32 -13.18 0.61
C ASN A 190 18.85 -14.46 -0.07
N LYS A 191 18.10 -14.98 -1.05
CA LYS A 191 18.45 -16.22 -1.72
C LYS A 191 19.69 -16.09 -2.61
N ILE A 192 19.99 -14.86 -3.04
CA ILE A 192 21.23 -14.55 -3.76
C ILE A 192 22.38 -14.43 -2.78
N ASN A 193 22.18 -13.78 -1.64
CA ASN A 193 23.21 -13.62 -0.61
C ASN A 193 23.55 -14.93 0.12
N ASP A 194 22.60 -15.86 0.20
CA ASP A 194 22.74 -17.15 0.88
C ASP A 194 23.24 -18.26 -0.11
N ASP A 195 23.75 -17.88 -1.29
CA ASP A 195 24.23 -18.75 -2.37
C ASP A 195 23.21 -19.80 -2.87
N GLU A 196 21.91 -19.62 -2.55
CA GLU A 196 20.85 -20.47 -3.09
C GLU A 196 20.55 -20.11 -4.57
N VAL A 197 20.86 -18.89 -4.98
CA VAL A 197 20.74 -18.41 -6.35
C VAL A 197 22.03 -17.69 -6.72
N GLU A 198 22.78 -18.28 -7.59
CA GLU A 198 23.99 -17.68 -8.16
C GLU A 198 23.65 -16.90 -9.44
N VAL A 199 24.21 -15.72 -9.58
CA VAL A 199 24.08 -14.89 -10.78
C VAL A 199 25.47 -14.59 -11.30
N THR A 200 25.76 -15.07 -12.50
CA THR A 200 26.99 -14.79 -13.24
C THR A 200 26.70 -13.84 -14.41
N ASP A 201 27.70 -13.50 -15.21
CA ASP A 201 27.53 -12.59 -16.36
C ASP A 201 26.60 -13.18 -17.45
N ASP A 202 26.53 -14.51 -17.53
CA ASP A 202 25.82 -15.22 -18.61
C ASP A 202 24.77 -16.23 -18.11
N SER A 203 24.69 -16.49 -16.81
CA SER A 203 23.83 -17.53 -16.28
C SER A 203 23.23 -17.23 -14.91
N ILE A 204 22.12 -17.90 -14.61
CA ILE A 204 21.49 -17.93 -13.29
C ILE A 204 21.34 -19.38 -12.88
N ILE A 205 21.93 -19.76 -11.74
CA ILE A 205 21.87 -21.10 -11.18
C ILE A 205 21.03 -21.08 -9.89
N ILE A 206 20.04 -21.97 -9.79
CA ILE A 206 19.17 -22.05 -8.63
C ILE A 206 19.40 -23.40 -7.94
N HIS A 207 19.97 -23.38 -6.75
CA HIS A 207 20.26 -24.55 -5.93
C HIS A 207 19.03 -24.96 -5.10
N SER A 208 18.02 -25.58 -5.75
CA SER A 208 16.79 -26.01 -5.08
C SER A 208 16.35 -27.41 -5.54
N LYS A 209 16.58 -28.42 -4.68
CA LYS A 209 16.09 -29.78 -4.93
C LYS A 209 14.60 -29.85 -5.11
N GLN A 210 13.83 -29.08 -4.32
CA GLN A 210 12.36 -29.04 -4.37
C GLN A 210 11.86 -28.42 -5.68
N LEU A 211 12.44 -27.30 -6.11
CA LEU A 211 12.07 -26.64 -7.37
C LEU A 211 12.40 -27.54 -8.56
N ALA A 212 13.59 -28.13 -8.58
CA ALA A 212 14.02 -29.05 -9.62
C ALA A 212 13.11 -30.31 -9.71
N ALA A 213 12.69 -30.87 -8.56
CA ALA A 213 11.76 -32.00 -8.53
C ALA A 213 10.36 -31.61 -9.05
N LYS A 214 9.89 -30.42 -8.69
CA LYS A 214 8.59 -29.90 -9.15
C LYS A 214 8.59 -29.66 -10.68
N ILE A 215 9.65 -29.09 -11.22
CA ILE A 215 9.79 -28.90 -12.67
C ILE A 215 9.82 -30.24 -13.39
N ARG A 216 10.66 -31.17 -12.94
CA ARG A 216 10.73 -32.52 -13.51
C ARG A 216 9.37 -33.26 -13.51
N SER A 217 8.60 -33.15 -12.45
CA SER A 217 7.29 -33.80 -12.37
C SER A 217 6.30 -33.30 -13.42
N GLN A 218 6.40 -32.03 -13.84
CA GLN A 218 5.56 -31.48 -14.89
C GLN A 218 5.91 -32.09 -16.26
N PHE A 219 7.21 -32.17 -16.61
CA PHE A 219 7.64 -32.82 -17.86
C PHE A 219 7.30 -34.31 -17.91
N LEU A 220 7.43 -35.04 -16.79
CA LEU A 220 7.12 -36.47 -16.75
C LEU A 220 5.62 -36.77 -16.84
N ASN A 221 4.76 -35.86 -16.41
CA ASN A 221 3.30 -36.01 -16.54
C ASN A 221 2.82 -35.75 -17.97
N GLU A 222 3.47 -34.86 -18.73
CA GLU A 222 3.15 -34.62 -20.14
C GLU A 222 3.52 -35.81 -21.02
N SER A 223 4.62 -36.53 -20.69
CA SER A 223 5.05 -37.73 -21.43
C SER A 223 4.13 -38.96 -21.23
N LYS A 224 3.17 -38.94 -20.33
CA LYS A 224 2.21 -40.05 -20.11
C LYS A 224 0.87 -39.88 -20.83
N HIS A 225 0.65 -38.76 -21.51
CA HIS A 225 -0.56 -38.44 -22.26
C HIS A 225 -0.34 -38.19 -23.75
N GLY A 226 0.83 -38.57 -24.29
CA GLY A 226 1.17 -38.56 -25.71
C GLY A 226 1.13 -39.94 -26.34
#